data_02ecbd4765c3a8e20f719c4afb74afb1
#
_entry.id   02ecbd4765c3a8e20f719c4afb74afb1
#
_cell.length_a   1.000
_cell.length_b   1.000
_cell.length_c   1.000
_cell.angle_alpha   90.00
_cell.angle_beta   90.00
_cell.angle_gamma   90.00
#
_symmetry.space_group_name_H-M   'P 1'
#
loop_
_entity.id
_entity.type
_entity.pdbx_description
1 polymer ?
#
loop_
_entity_poly.entity_id
_entity_poly.type
_entity_poly.pdbx_seq_one_letter_code
_entity_poly.pdbx_strand_id
1 'polypeptide(L)'
;MIATAFGCVALLCVVSWPFFSDYRTVVKIQSAGAAAFALYFLMLGSPTAAIACLISCSQLVISASVRDRYVVTRLYGASLILLACLSVVTWQGIASALAFAGSSLGSLARLQTSTTRMKGLFLIGAPFWLAHNLMVGALFALGTDLVSLTSNMANLLKLMAGRRRSAVEDRSFLADHPVEICLYPTRADKILTFVRF
;
A
#
# COMPACT_ATOMS: atom_id res chain seq x y z
N MET A 1 -28.82 9.80 3.36
CA MET A 1 -28.61 10.29 2.00
C MET A 1 -27.22 10.93 1.78
N ILE A 2 -26.79 11.91 2.59
CA ILE A 2 -25.49 12.60 2.39
C ILE A 2 -24.30 11.62 2.57
N ALA A 3 -24.30 10.77 3.60
CA ALA A 3 -23.28 9.76 3.78
C ALA A 3 -23.16 8.80 2.59
N THR A 4 -24.29 8.36 2.03
CA THR A 4 -24.33 7.50 0.84
C THR A 4 -23.67 8.18 -0.35
N ALA A 5 -23.90 9.50 -0.55
CA ALA A 5 -23.27 10.24 -1.63
C ALA A 5 -21.75 10.26 -1.52
N PHE A 6 -21.20 10.53 -0.32
CA PHE A 6 -19.74 10.47 -0.08
C PHE A 6 -19.19 9.06 -0.25
N GLY A 7 -19.90 8.03 0.20
CA GLY A 7 -19.53 6.63 -0.02
C GLY A 7 -19.47 6.27 -1.50
N CYS A 8 -20.46 6.68 -2.29
CA CYS A 8 -20.45 6.47 -3.75
C CYS A 8 -19.28 7.19 -4.42
N VAL A 9 -19.04 8.46 -4.09
CA VAL A 9 -17.90 9.21 -4.66
C VAL A 9 -16.58 8.52 -4.32
N ALA A 10 -16.39 8.10 -3.07
CA ALA A 10 -15.19 7.40 -2.65
C ALA A 10 -14.99 6.08 -3.40
N LEU A 11 -16.06 5.27 -3.54
CA LEU A 11 -16.03 4.02 -4.31
C LEU A 11 -15.67 4.27 -5.78
N LEU A 12 -16.30 5.26 -6.43
CA LEU A 12 -16.00 5.62 -7.80
C LEU A 12 -14.54 6.06 -7.98
N CYS A 13 -13.98 6.85 -7.06
CA CYS A 13 -12.58 7.23 -7.09
C CYS A 13 -11.66 6.01 -7.00
N VAL A 14 -11.97 5.05 -6.09
CA VAL A 14 -11.14 3.84 -5.93
C VAL A 14 -11.22 2.92 -7.15
N VAL A 15 -12.37 2.79 -7.77
CA VAL A 15 -12.54 1.94 -8.97
C VAL A 15 -11.93 2.62 -10.21
N SER A 16 -11.98 3.95 -10.30
CA SER A 16 -11.56 4.67 -11.50
C SER A 16 -10.06 4.92 -11.62
N TRP A 17 -9.33 5.14 -10.51
CA TRP A 17 -7.91 5.52 -10.58
C TRP A 17 -7.01 4.54 -11.36
N PRO A 18 -7.25 3.19 -11.40
CA PRO A 18 -6.39 2.28 -12.17
C PRO A 18 -6.43 2.48 -13.68
N PHE A 19 -7.46 3.16 -14.19
CA PHE A 19 -7.63 3.44 -15.63
C PHE A 19 -6.81 4.64 -16.11
N PHE A 20 -6.21 5.41 -15.20
CA PHE A 20 -5.40 6.57 -15.53
C PHE A 20 -3.91 6.23 -15.48
N SER A 21 -3.15 6.69 -16.48
CA SER A 21 -1.70 6.48 -16.57
C SER A 21 -0.89 7.66 -16.04
N ASP A 22 -1.49 8.86 -15.98
CA ASP A 22 -0.82 10.04 -15.48
C ASP A 22 -0.78 10.05 -13.96
N TYR A 23 0.44 10.08 -13.41
CA TYR A 23 0.67 10.04 -11.97
C TYR A 23 -0.05 11.15 -11.20
N ARG A 24 -0.06 12.38 -11.74
CA ARG A 24 -0.72 13.51 -11.08
C ARG A 24 -2.23 13.34 -11.00
N THR A 25 -2.84 12.82 -12.07
CA THR A 25 -4.27 12.51 -12.13
C THR A 25 -4.60 11.38 -11.14
N VAL A 26 -3.80 10.32 -11.11
CA VAL A 26 -3.96 9.21 -10.14
C VAL A 26 -3.95 9.72 -8.71
N VAL A 27 -2.95 10.55 -8.34
CA VAL A 27 -2.87 11.11 -6.98
C VAL A 27 -4.08 11.99 -6.64
N LYS A 28 -4.53 12.83 -7.57
CA LYS A 28 -5.72 13.67 -7.37
C LYS A 28 -6.97 12.83 -7.10
N ILE A 29 -7.21 11.79 -7.90
CA ILE A 29 -8.37 10.90 -7.74
C ILE A 29 -8.27 10.13 -6.41
N GLN A 30 -7.10 9.59 -6.08
CA GLN A 30 -6.91 8.89 -4.81
C GLN A 30 -7.08 9.82 -3.60
N SER A 31 -6.58 11.06 -3.68
CA SER A 31 -6.74 12.05 -2.61
C SER A 31 -8.20 12.46 -2.45
N ALA A 32 -8.94 12.66 -3.56
CA ALA A 32 -10.36 12.94 -3.53
C ALA A 32 -11.16 11.77 -2.92
N GLY A 33 -10.81 10.53 -3.28
CA GLY A 33 -11.40 9.33 -2.70
C GLY A 33 -11.16 9.22 -1.19
N ALA A 34 -9.93 9.48 -0.75
CA ALA A 34 -9.57 9.47 0.67
C ALA A 34 -10.32 10.57 1.47
N ALA A 35 -10.45 11.77 0.90
CA ALA A 35 -11.24 12.85 1.51
C ALA A 35 -12.72 12.51 1.58
N ALA A 36 -13.28 11.91 0.52
CA ALA A 36 -14.67 11.46 0.50
C ALA A 36 -14.92 10.34 1.54
N PHE A 37 -13.99 9.40 1.71
CA PHE A 37 -14.06 8.40 2.78
C PHE A 37 -13.96 9.02 4.17
N ALA A 38 -13.15 10.06 4.36
CA ALA A 38 -13.06 10.75 5.64
C ALA A 38 -14.43 11.34 6.04
N LEU A 39 -15.10 12.01 5.11
CA LEU A 39 -16.44 12.54 5.33
C LEU A 39 -17.48 11.44 5.53
N TYR A 40 -17.39 10.36 4.77
CA TYR A 40 -18.26 9.20 4.92
C TYR A 40 -18.15 8.57 6.31
N PHE A 41 -16.93 8.29 6.79
CA PHE A 41 -16.70 7.73 8.13
C PHE A 41 -17.09 8.68 9.26
N LEU A 42 -16.87 10.00 9.05
CA LEU A 42 -17.31 10.99 10.03
C LEU A 42 -18.85 10.95 10.21
N MET A 43 -19.58 10.83 9.10
CA MET A 43 -21.04 10.71 9.13
C MET A 43 -21.57 9.39 9.67
N LEU A 44 -20.75 8.32 9.61
CA LEU A 44 -21.04 7.04 10.26
C LEU A 44 -20.68 7.04 11.75
N GLY A 45 -20.17 8.15 12.29
CA GLY A 45 -19.76 8.25 13.69
C GLY A 45 -18.46 7.51 13.99
N SER A 46 -17.59 7.31 12.99
CA SER A 46 -16.28 6.68 13.15
C SER A 46 -15.14 7.69 12.95
N PRO A 47 -14.87 8.57 13.95
CA PRO A 47 -13.89 9.65 13.82
C PRO A 47 -12.46 9.12 13.63
N THR A 48 -12.08 8.02 14.25
CA THR A 48 -10.75 7.42 14.08
C THR A 48 -10.50 7.03 12.64
N ALA A 49 -11.46 6.39 11.96
CA ALA A 49 -11.34 6.04 10.54
C ALA A 49 -11.34 7.29 9.64
N ALA A 50 -12.13 8.30 9.97
CA ALA A 50 -12.13 9.57 9.25
C ALA A 50 -10.75 10.25 9.30
N ILE A 51 -10.15 10.34 10.48
CA ILE A 51 -8.79 10.88 10.69
C ILE A 51 -7.75 10.05 9.92
N ALA A 52 -7.84 8.73 9.97
CA ALA A 52 -6.96 7.84 9.23
C ALA A 52 -7.01 8.09 7.71
N CYS A 53 -8.21 8.33 7.16
CA CYS A 53 -8.38 8.69 5.75
C CYS A 53 -7.79 10.08 5.43
N LEU A 54 -7.95 11.09 6.29
CA LEU A 54 -7.35 12.41 6.12
C LEU A 54 -5.81 12.35 6.14
N ILE A 55 -5.25 11.58 7.07
CA ILE A 55 -3.80 11.35 7.13
C ILE A 55 -3.32 10.64 5.86
N SER A 56 -4.05 9.63 5.38
CA SER A 56 -3.73 8.96 4.11
C SER A 56 -3.79 9.91 2.92
N CYS A 57 -4.77 10.81 2.87
CA CYS A 57 -4.86 11.87 1.87
C CYS A 57 -3.61 12.77 1.90
N SER A 58 -3.23 13.26 3.09
CA SER A 58 -2.04 14.09 3.28
C SER A 58 -0.76 13.35 2.85
N GLN A 59 -0.62 12.08 3.19
CA GLN A 59 0.52 11.25 2.78
C GLN A 59 0.62 11.11 1.25
N LEU A 60 -0.50 10.96 0.54
CA LEU A 60 -0.53 10.91 -0.93
C LEU A 60 -0.04 12.23 -1.54
N VAL A 61 -0.53 13.37 -1.03
CA VAL A 61 -0.13 14.70 -1.50
C VAL A 61 1.36 14.94 -1.22
N ILE A 62 1.85 14.60 -0.02
CA ILE A 62 3.26 14.71 0.34
C ILE A 62 4.14 13.89 -0.61
N SER A 63 3.77 12.62 -0.85
CA SER A 63 4.53 11.73 -1.75
C SER A 63 4.58 12.24 -3.19
N ALA A 64 3.56 12.99 -3.62
CA ALA A 64 3.52 13.58 -4.95
C ALA A 64 4.31 14.89 -5.07
N SER A 65 4.46 15.62 -3.95
CA SER A 65 5.04 16.96 -3.92
C SER A 65 6.52 16.95 -3.52
N VAL A 66 6.93 16.00 -2.67
CA VAL A 66 8.27 15.95 -2.09
C VAL A 66 9.08 14.84 -2.78
N ARG A 67 10.21 15.23 -3.39
CA ARG A 67 11.13 14.28 -4.08
C ARG A 67 12.11 13.60 -3.12
N ASP A 68 12.47 14.26 -2.04
CA ASP A 68 13.43 13.73 -1.06
C ASP A 68 12.79 12.62 -0.22
N ARG A 69 13.28 11.40 -0.43
CA ARG A 69 12.79 10.21 0.27
C ARG A 69 13.00 10.27 1.78
N TYR A 70 14.06 10.90 2.23
CA TYR A 70 14.33 11.04 3.67
C TYR A 70 13.27 11.93 4.34
N VAL A 71 12.95 13.06 3.69
CA VAL A 71 11.88 13.95 4.14
C VAL A 71 10.53 13.23 4.14
N VAL A 72 10.19 12.51 3.05
CA VAL A 72 8.96 11.71 2.97
C VAL A 72 8.89 10.70 4.12
N THR A 73 9.96 9.95 4.39
CA THR A 73 9.97 8.95 5.46
C THR A 73 9.73 9.59 6.84
N ARG A 74 10.34 10.74 7.11
CA ARG A 74 10.11 11.48 8.37
C ARG A 74 8.68 11.98 8.50
N LEU A 75 8.12 12.53 7.42
CA LEU A 75 6.73 13.01 7.41
C LEU A 75 5.73 11.86 7.61
N TYR A 76 5.99 10.69 7.04
CA TYR A 76 5.20 9.49 7.30
C TYR A 76 5.33 9.02 8.76
N GLY A 77 6.55 9.03 9.31
CA GLY A 77 6.77 8.72 10.73
C GLY A 77 6.00 9.68 11.66
N ALA A 78 6.09 10.98 11.40
CA ALA A 78 5.32 11.98 12.14
C ALA A 78 3.81 11.79 11.99
N SER A 79 3.33 11.45 10.80
CA SER A 79 1.91 11.18 10.55
C SER A 79 1.41 9.93 11.28
N LEU A 80 2.25 8.90 11.46
CA LEU A 80 1.90 7.72 12.26
C LEU A 80 1.80 8.05 13.76
N ILE A 81 2.71 8.88 14.28
CA ILE A 81 2.63 9.37 15.66
C ILE A 81 1.35 10.18 15.86
N LEU A 82 1.05 11.09 14.93
CA LEU A 82 -0.17 11.89 14.95
C LEU A 82 -1.41 10.99 14.91
N LEU A 83 -1.42 9.97 14.04
CA LEU A 83 -2.51 8.99 13.95
C LEU A 83 -2.69 8.27 15.29
N ALA A 84 -1.60 7.83 15.94
CA ALA A 84 -1.67 7.17 17.24
C ALA A 84 -2.28 8.08 18.31
N CYS A 85 -1.79 9.32 18.43
CA CYS A 85 -2.32 10.30 19.39
C CYS A 85 -3.82 10.58 19.16
N LEU A 86 -4.21 10.82 17.90
CA LEU A 86 -5.60 11.11 17.56
C LEU A 86 -6.51 9.89 17.73
N SER A 87 -5.99 8.67 17.48
CA SER A 87 -6.75 7.43 17.72
C SER A 87 -7.06 7.21 19.22
N VAL A 88 -6.16 7.63 20.11
CA VAL A 88 -6.42 7.60 21.56
C VAL A 88 -7.51 8.60 21.95
N VAL A 89 -7.46 9.82 21.41
CA VAL A 89 -8.45 10.87 21.68
C VAL A 89 -9.84 10.51 21.15
N THR A 90 -9.89 9.84 19.98
CA THR A 90 -11.15 9.45 19.31
C THR A 90 -11.52 8.00 19.55
N TRP A 91 -11.03 7.40 20.64
CA TRP A 91 -11.20 5.98 20.93
C TRP A 91 -12.67 5.55 21.08
N GLN A 92 -13.08 4.58 20.29
CA GLN A 92 -14.41 3.97 20.30
C GLN A 92 -14.34 2.44 20.38
N GLY A 93 -13.36 1.93 21.12
CA GLY A 93 -13.17 0.48 21.31
C GLY A 93 -12.46 -0.20 20.15
N ILE A 94 -12.82 -1.46 19.90
CA ILE A 94 -12.13 -2.33 18.92
C ILE A 94 -12.14 -1.75 17.51
N ALA A 95 -13.22 -1.06 17.11
CA ALA A 95 -13.30 -0.44 15.78
C ALA A 95 -12.17 0.58 15.57
N SER A 96 -11.86 1.42 16.57
CA SER A 96 -10.73 2.36 16.49
C SER A 96 -9.38 1.66 16.41
N ALA A 97 -9.19 0.56 17.18
CA ALA A 97 -7.97 -0.23 17.10
C ALA A 97 -7.75 -0.84 15.70
N LEU A 98 -8.82 -1.36 15.09
CA LEU A 98 -8.78 -1.94 13.75
C LEU A 98 -8.46 -0.88 12.68
N ALA A 99 -9.10 0.28 12.73
CA ALA A 99 -8.83 1.40 11.84
C ALA A 99 -7.38 1.90 11.98
N PHE A 100 -6.88 2.02 13.20
CA PHE A 100 -5.48 2.38 13.48
C PHE A 100 -4.50 1.36 12.93
N ALA A 101 -4.71 0.06 13.19
CA ALA A 101 -3.83 -1.01 12.73
C ALA A 101 -3.79 -1.08 11.20
N GLY A 102 -4.96 -1.06 10.55
CA GLY A 102 -5.07 -1.08 9.08
C GLY A 102 -4.39 0.13 8.43
N SER A 103 -4.58 1.33 8.99
CA SER A 103 -3.96 2.58 8.49
C SER A 103 -2.46 2.61 8.69
N SER A 104 -1.97 2.11 9.82
CA SER A 104 -0.53 2.01 10.11
C SER A 104 0.15 1.08 9.13
N LEU A 105 -0.42 -0.10 8.88
CA LEU A 105 0.08 -1.05 7.88
C LEU A 105 0.03 -0.47 6.46
N GLY A 106 -1.03 0.26 6.10
CA GLY A 106 -1.14 0.97 4.83
C GLY A 106 -0.06 2.05 4.65
N SER A 107 0.23 2.81 5.69
CA SER A 107 1.31 3.82 5.69
C SER A 107 2.69 3.17 5.54
N LEU A 108 2.95 2.09 6.27
CA LEU A 108 4.20 1.30 6.15
C LEU A 108 4.34 0.66 4.76
N ALA A 109 3.22 0.20 4.17
CA ALA A 109 3.21 -0.34 2.82
C ALA A 109 3.66 0.68 1.78
N ARG A 110 3.18 1.93 1.87
CA ARG A 110 3.56 3.02 0.95
C ARG A 110 5.04 3.41 1.06
N LEU A 111 5.69 3.17 2.19
CA LEU A 111 7.12 3.41 2.38
C LEU A 111 8.02 2.33 1.76
N GLN A 112 7.46 1.19 1.35
CA GLN A 112 8.26 0.11 0.77
C GLN A 112 8.78 0.48 -0.61
N THR A 113 10.02 0.09 -0.89
CA THR A 113 10.64 0.19 -2.23
C THR A 113 10.29 -0.99 -3.14
N SER A 114 10.00 -2.13 -2.54
CA SER A 114 9.65 -3.36 -3.26
C SER A 114 8.13 -3.48 -3.41
N THR A 115 7.67 -3.59 -4.65
CA THR A 115 6.23 -3.80 -4.97
C THR A 115 5.66 -5.05 -4.28
N THR A 116 6.45 -6.12 -4.14
CA THR A 116 6.01 -7.35 -3.47
C THR A 116 5.79 -7.11 -1.98
N ARG A 117 6.73 -6.41 -1.29
CA ARG A 117 6.59 -6.07 0.13
C ARG A 117 5.43 -5.11 0.38
N MET A 118 5.28 -4.11 -0.50
CA MET A 118 4.16 -3.17 -0.45
C MET A 118 2.81 -3.90 -0.54
N LYS A 119 2.62 -4.78 -1.53
CA LYS A 119 1.39 -5.56 -1.70
C LYS A 119 1.15 -6.53 -0.55
N GLY A 120 2.21 -7.16 -0.03
CA GLY A 120 2.13 -8.03 1.14
C GLY A 120 1.62 -7.28 2.39
N LEU A 121 2.14 -6.08 2.66
CA LEU A 121 1.69 -5.26 3.79
C LEU A 121 0.23 -4.78 3.61
N PHE A 122 -0.19 -4.43 2.40
CA PHE A 122 -1.59 -4.11 2.13
C PHE A 122 -2.51 -5.33 2.35
N LEU A 123 -2.08 -6.53 1.96
CA LEU A 123 -2.84 -7.76 2.22
C LEU A 123 -2.95 -8.07 3.72
N ILE A 124 -1.89 -7.81 4.51
CA ILE A 124 -1.94 -7.96 5.97
C ILE A 124 -2.84 -6.88 6.59
N GLY A 125 -2.86 -5.68 6.03
CA GLY A 125 -3.70 -4.57 6.51
C GLY A 125 -5.19 -4.70 6.16
N ALA A 126 -5.51 -5.37 5.05
CA ALA A 126 -6.87 -5.48 4.55
C ALA A 126 -7.88 -6.11 5.54
N PRO A 127 -7.57 -7.20 6.27
CA PRO A 127 -8.48 -7.77 7.26
C PRO A 127 -8.88 -6.79 8.38
N PHE A 128 -7.98 -5.90 8.79
CA PHE A 128 -8.26 -4.90 9.82
C PHE A 128 -9.29 -3.87 9.33
N TRP A 129 -9.13 -3.39 8.09
CA TRP A 129 -10.11 -2.49 7.49
C TRP A 129 -11.43 -3.20 7.22
N LEU A 130 -11.40 -4.43 6.71
CA LEU A 130 -12.61 -5.23 6.46
C LEU A 130 -13.41 -5.42 7.77
N ALA A 131 -12.75 -5.82 8.86
CA ALA A 131 -13.37 -6.00 10.16
C ALA A 131 -13.92 -4.68 10.71
N HIS A 132 -13.16 -3.56 10.62
CA HIS A 132 -13.63 -2.24 10.98
C HIS A 132 -14.90 -1.86 10.22
N ASN A 133 -14.89 -2.00 8.90
CA ASN A 133 -15.98 -1.61 8.01
C ASN A 133 -17.24 -2.45 8.23
N LEU A 134 -17.07 -3.73 8.57
CA LEU A 134 -18.18 -4.59 9.00
C LEU A 134 -18.79 -4.11 10.32
N MET A 135 -17.96 -3.76 11.31
CA MET A 135 -18.43 -3.30 12.62
C MET A 135 -19.19 -1.98 12.57
N VAL A 136 -18.76 -1.04 11.71
CA VAL A 136 -19.39 0.28 11.59
C VAL A 136 -20.46 0.34 10.49
N GLY A 137 -20.73 -0.77 9.79
CA GLY A 137 -21.72 -0.84 8.70
C GLY A 137 -21.34 -0.01 7.47
N ALA A 138 -20.05 0.16 7.19
CA ALA A 138 -19.54 0.99 6.10
C ALA A 138 -19.57 0.23 4.76
N LEU A 139 -20.75 0.01 4.17
CA LEU A 139 -20.97 -0.84 3.00
C LEU A 139 -20.12 -0.42 1.77
N PHE A 140 -19.98 0.88 1.51
CA PHE A 140 -19.18 1.37 0.38
C PHE A 140 -17.68 1.11 0.59
N ALA A 141 -17.18 1.25 1.81
CA ALA A 141 -15.82 0.93 2.16
C ALA A 141 -15.57 -0.60 2.08
N LEU A 142 -16.50 -1.43 2.53
CA LEU A 142 -16.46 -2.88 2.34
C LEU A 142 -16.33 -3.27 0.86
N GLY A 143 -17.11 -2.63 -0.02
CA GLY A 143 -17.02 -2.85 -1.46
C GLY A 143 -15.62 -2.53 -1.99
N THR A 144 -15.03 -1.40 -1.58
CA THR A 144 -13.66 -1.04 -1.99
C THR A 144 -12.61 -1.98 -1.44
N ASP A 145 -12.76 -2.46 -0.21
CA ASP A 145 -11.83 -3.42 0.39
C ASP A 145 -11.82 -4.75 -0.36
N LEU A 146 -12.99 -5.27 -0.72
CA LEU A 146 -13.12 -6.50 -1.49
C LEU A 146 -12.47 -6.36 -2.88
N VAL A 147 -12.72 -5.26 -3.59
CA VAL A 147 -12.08 -4.98 -4.90
C VAL A 147 -10.57 -4.86 -4.74
N SER A 148 -10.11 -4.14 -3.72
CA SER A 148 -8.68 -3.95 -3.45
C SER A 148 -7.99 -5.26 -3.06
N LEU A 149 -8.63 -6.07 -2.21
CA LEU A 149 -8.10 -7.35 -1.75
C LEU A 149 -7.97 -8.34 -2.91
N THR A 150 -9.01 -8.50 -3.71
CA THR A 150 -9.00 -9.40 -4.88
C THR A 150 -7.97 -8.96 -5.91
N SER A 151 -7.89 -7.67 -6.21
CA SER A 151 -6.93 -7.09 -7.14
C SER A 151 -5.48 -7.28 -6.67
N ASN A 152 -5.19 -6.98 -5.39
CA ASN A 152 -3.86 -7.16 -4.81
C ASN A 152 -3.45 -8.64 -4.76
N MET A 153 -4.37 -9.53 -4.41
CA MET A 153 -4.13 -10.98 -4.41
C MET A 153 -3.81 -11.49 -5.80
N ALA A 154 -4.64 -11.16 -6.80
CA ALA A 154 -4.43 -11.55 -8.19
C ALA A 154 -3.07 -11.06 -8.73
N ASN A 155 -2.72 -9.80 -8.44
CA ASN A 155 -1.44 -9.23 -8.83
C ASN A 155 -0.24 -9.88 -8.13
N LEU A 156 -0.39 -10.21 -6.85
CA LEU A 156 0.68 -10.90 -6.09
C LEU A 156 0.92 -12.31 -6.66
N LEU A 157 -0.16 -13.05 -6.93
CA LEU A 157 -0.08 -14.39 -7.53
C LEU A 157 0.58 -14.34 -8.92
N LYS A 158 0.24 -13.36 -9.76
CA LYS A 158 0.90 -13.15 -11.06
C LYS A 158 2.40 -12.90 -10.92
N LEU A 159 2.81 -12.05 -9.97
CA LEU A 159 4.22 -11.77 -9.68
C LEU A 159 4.97 -13.01 -9.21
N MET A 160 4.36 -13.82 -8.35
CA MET A 160 4.95 -15.07 -7.86
C MET A 160 5.07 -16.11 -8.97
N ALA A 161 4.05 -16.26 -9.81
CA ALA A 161 4.06 -17.16 -10.96
C ALA A 161 5.13 -16.74 -12.00
N GLY A 162 5.26 -15.44 -12.29
CA GLY A 162 6.29 -14.92 -13.18
C GLY A 162 7.71 -15.22 -12.68
N ARG A 163 7.96 -15.00 -11.38
CA ARG A 163 9.26 -15.34 -10.77
C ARG A 163 9.58 -16.83 -10.83
N ARG A 164 8.59 -17.70 -10.65
CA ARG A 164 8.77 -19.17 -10.78
C ARG A 164 9.13 -19.56 -12.20
N ARG A 165 8.47 -18.97 -13.22
CA ARG A 165 8.78 -19.24 -14.63
C ARG A 165 10.21 -18.84 -14.98
N SER A 166 10.62 -17.62 -14.62
CA SER A 166 12.00 -17.16 -14.86
C SER A 166 13.04 -18.03 -14.16
N ALA A 167 12.78 -18.47 -12.92
CA ALA A 167 13.70 -19.37 -12.21
C ALA A 167 13.78 -20.78 -12.79
N VAL A 168 12.70 -21.28 -13.41
CA VAL A 168 12.70 -22.57 -14.12
C VAL A 168 13.45 -22.46 -15.44
N GLU A 169 13.22 -21.36 -16.18
CA GLU A 169 13.88 -21.08 -17.47
C GLU A 169 15.39 -20.90 -17.30
N ASP A 170 15.82 -20.22 -16.24
CA ASP A 170 17.22 -20.04 -15.87
C ASP A 170 17.89 -21.39 -15.52
N ARG A 171 17.16 -22.26 -14.78
CA ARG A 171 17.63 -23.62 -14.48
C ARG A 171 17.72 -24.53 -15.71
N SER A 172 16.75 -24.44 -16.62
CA SER A 172 16.79 -25.24 -17.86
C SER A 172 17.92 -24.77 -18.78
N PHE A 173 18.13 -23.45 -18.86
CA PHE A 173 19.26 -22.89 -19.62
C PHE A 173 20.62 -23.35 -19.06
N LEU A 174 20.79 -23.37 -17.74
CA LEU A 174 22.01 -23.85 -17.07
C LEU A 174 22.18 -25.38 -17.20
N ALA A 175 21.10 -26.14 -17.32
CA ALA A 175 21.14 -27.58 -17.54
C ALA A 175 21.53 -27.93 -18.97
N ASP A 176 21.03 -27.18 -19.94
CA ASP A 176 21.34 -27.38 -21.40
C ASP A 176 22.71 -26.82 -21.79
N HIS A 177 23.23 -25.86 -21.01
CA HIS A 177 24.56 -25.29 -21.20
C HIS A 177 25.36 -25.48 -19.91
N PRO A 178 25.91 -26.70 -19.68
CA PRO A 178 26.81 -26.90 -18.54
C PRO A 178 27.96 -25.94 -18.71
N VAL A 179 28.08 -24.99 -17.75
CA VAL A 179 29.22 -24.06 -17.73
C VAL A 179 30.45 -24.92 -17.62
N GLU A 180 31.19 -25.10 -18.72
CA GLU A 180 32.55 -25.58 -18.64
C GLU A 180 33.28 -24.61 -17.74
N ILE A 181 33.53 -25.06 -16.51
CA ILE A 181 34.40 -24.35 -15.60
C ILE A 181 35.77 -24.38 -16.25
N CYS A 182 36.04 -23.40 -17.09
CA CYS A 182 37.40 -23.10 -17.50
C CYS A 182 38.14 -22.76 -16.21
N LEU A 183 38.80 -23.77 -15.65
CA LEU A 183 39.81 -23.60 -14.63
C LEU A 183 40.91 -22.73 -15.21
N TYR A 184 40.70 -21.43 -15.25
CA TYR A 184 41.78 -20.48 -15.44
C TYR A 184 42.70 -20.62 -14.25
N PRO A 185 44.01 -20.94 -14.44
CA PRO A 185 44.94 -20.95 -13.31
C PRO A 185 44.96 -19.55 -12.73
N THR A 186 44.40 -19.43 -11.55
CA THR A 186 44.42 -18.21 -10.74
C THR A 186 45.88 -17.87 -10.45
N ARG A 187 46.44 -16.94 -11.24
CA ARG A 187 47.56 -16.15 -10.80
C ARG A 187 47.07 -15.30 -9.65
N ALA A 188 47.45 -15.67 -8.45
CA ALA A 188 47.31 -14.89 -7.26
C ALA A 188 47.97 -13.54 -7.51
N ASP A 189 47.16 -12.50 -7.75
CA ASP A 189 47.46 -11.08 -7.57
C ASP A 189 46.39 -10.27 -8.32
N LYS A 190 45.38 -9.88 -7.58
CA LYS A 190 44.53 -8.68 -7.68
C LYS A 190 43.12 -8.94 -7.16
N ILE A 191 43.04 -9.07 -5.85
CA ILE A 191 41.85 -8.66 -5.12
C ILE A 191 41.90 -7.14 -5.11
N LEU A 192 41.00 -6.51 -5.80
CA LEU A 192 40.39 -5.22 -5.42
C LEU A 192 39.46 -4.71 -6.52
N THR A 193 38.28 -4.35 -6.10
CA THR A 193 37.29 -3.50 -6.78
C THR A 193 36.40 -4.15 -7.85
N PHE A 194 35.13 -4.46 -7.52
CA PHE A 194 34.01 -3.63 -7.97
C PHE A 194 32.69 -4.11 -7.32
N VAL A 195 32.38 -3.58 -6.16
CA VAL A 195 30.99 -3.40 -5.74
C VAL A 195 30.55 -2.07 -6.32
N ARG A 196 29.64 -2.08 -7.28
CA ARG A 196 28.85 -0.91 -7.66
C ARG A 196 27.43 -1.33 -8.02
N PHE A 197 26.52 -0.89 -7.14
CA PHE A 197 25.11 -0.56 -7.26
C PHE A 197 24.15 -1.53 -7.94
#